data_ece7ce8c583a04b13ce56bdc5f00d539
#
_entry.id   ece7ce8c583a04b13ce56bdc5f00d539
#
_cell.length_a   1.000
_cell.length_b   1.000
_cell.length_c   1.000
_cell.angle_alpha   90.00
_cell.angle_beta   90.00
_cell.angle_gamma   90.00
#
_symmetry.space_group_name_H-M   'P 1'
#
loop_
_entity.id
_entity.type
_entity.pdbx_description
1 polymer ?
#
loop_
_entity_poly.entity_id
_entity_poly.type
_entity_poly.pdbx_seq_one_letter_code
_entity_poly.pdbx_strand_id
1 'polypeptide(L)'
;MSGRGPRERMVFSAAQLIRRDGAVSTGMREVAAHAGAPRGSLQHYFPGGKEQLVNEAVGWAGRYAGNRVARFLAALDEPTPGGLFAQMVRQWTDEYETSGFAGGCPVAAATVDWAESVPSTREAVAAAFATWTGPVARALTDMGVPEERAGSLATLMVSALEGAILIARAERDVRALTTVARELGPLLDGAVSRGE
;
A
#
# COMPACT_ATOMS: atom_id res chain seq x y z
N MET A 1 2.23 -14.43 13.89
CA MET A 1 1.65 -13.26 14.63
C MET A 1 2.26 -13.09 16.04
N SER A 2 3.30 -13.82 16.39
CA SER A 2 3.84 -13.96 17.75
C SER A 2 4.91 -12.92 18.10
N GLY A 3 4.66 -11.66 18.04
CA GLY A 3 5.59 -10.59 18.45
C GLY A 3 4.96 -9.20 18.53
N ARG A 4 3.74 -9.02 18.02
CA ARG A 4 3.05 -7.73 18.06
C ARG A 4 2.27 -7.57 19.35
N GLY A 5 2.36 -6.38 19.97
CA GLY A 5 1.52 -6.01 21.12
C GLY A 5 0.02 -5.98 20.76
N PRO A 6 -0.89 -6.00 21.76
CA PRO A 6 -2.33 -6.04 21.48
C PRO A 6 -2.81 -4.88 20.58
N ARG A 7 -2.32 -3.66 20.81
CA ARG A 7 -2.64 -2.49 20.00
C ARG A 7 -2.20 -2.65 18.54
N GLU A 8 -0.97 -3.12 18.30
CA GLU A 8 -0.45 -3.35 16.96
C GLU A 8 -1.22 -4.46 16.22
N ARG A 9 -1.66 -5.50 16.93
CA ARG A 9 -2.53 -6.53 16.32
C ARG A 9 -3.86 -5.96 15.88
N MET A 10 -4.45 -5.03 16.65
CA MET A 10 -5.69 -4.36 16.27
C MET A 10 -5.51 -3.46 15.04
N VAL A 11 -4.43 -2.66 14.99
CA VAL A 11 -4.10 -1.82 13.82
C VAL A 11 -3.89 -2.68 12.57
N PHE A 12 -3.13 -3.77 12.69
CA PHE A 12 -2.94 -4.72 11.60
C PHE A 12 -4.27 -5.35 11.16
N SER A 13 -5.09 -5.81 12.11
CA SER A 13 -6.40 -6.40 11.83
C SER A 13 -7.34 -5.40 11.15
N ALA A 14 -7.34 -4.15 11.60
CA ALA A 14 -8.10 -3.09 10.94
C ALA A 14 -7.66 -2.90 9.49
N ALA A 15 -6.35 -2.84 9.21
CA ALA A 15 -5.85 -2.75 7.84
C ALA A 15 -6.28 -3.95 6.97
N GLN A 16 -6.29 -5.18 7.53
CA GLN A 16 -6.75 -6.37 6.80
C GLN A 16 -8.25 -6.34 6.51
N LEU A 17 -9.06 -5.87 7.44
CA LEU A 17 -10.51 -5.77 7.24
C LEU A 17 -10.86 -4.62 6.28
N ILE A 18 -10.22 -3.45 6.42
CA ILE A 18 -10.41 -2.29 5.54
C ILE A 18 -10.08 -2.67 4.08
N ARG A 19 -9.00 -3.37 3.83
CA ARG A 19 -8.63 -3.79 2.46
C ARG A 19 -9.63 -4.76 1.82
N ARG A 20 -10.34 -5.55 2.65
CA ARG A 20 -11.34 -6.53 2.22
C ARG A 20 -12.71 -5.89 2.02
N ASP A 21 -13.19 -5.16 3.03
CA ASP A 21 -14.59 -4.76 3.18
C ASP A 21 -14.80 -3.24 3.07
N GLY A 22 -13.72 -2.44 3.07
CA GLY A 22 -13.77 -0.98 3.13
C GLY A 22 -13.78 -0.45 4.57
N ALA A 23 -13.48 0.85 4.72
CA ALA A 23 -13.45 1.51 6.01
C ALA A 23 -14.84 1.69 6.62
N VAL A 24 -15.86 1.93 5.79
CA VAL A 24 -17.25 2.07 6.23
C VAL A 24 -17.75 0.78 6.88
N SER A 25 -17.52 -0.36 6.24
CA SER A 25 -18.03 -1.66 6.68
C SER A 25 -17.25 -2.25 7.86
N THR A 26 -15.98 -1.87 8.04
CA THR A 26 -15.13 -2.40 9.11
C THR A 26 -15.61 -1.95 10.49
N GLY A 27 -16.10 -2.89 11.30
CA GLY A 27 -16.60 -2.65 12.64
C GLY A 27 -15.52 -2.77 13.73
N MET A 28 -15.53 -1.89 14.74
CA MET A 28 -14.61 -1.95 15.89
C MET A 28 -14.60 -3.33 16.58
N ARG A 29 -15.80 -3.91 16.79
CA ARG A 29 -15.93 -5.23 17.43
C ARG A 29 -15.36 -6.35 16.60
N GLU A 30 -15.49 -6.26 15.28
CA GLU A 30 -14.92 -7.21 14.33
C GLU A 30 -13.40 -7.13 14.35
N VAL A 31 -12.82 -5.92 14.39
CA VAL A 31 -11.37 -5.72 14.54
C VAL A 31 -10.85 -6.37 15.83
N ALA A 32 -11.54 -6.19 16.97
CA ALA A 32 -11.14 -6.83 18.20
C ALA A 32 -11.15 -8.37 18.10
N ALA A 33 -12.23 -8.91 17.54
CA ALA A 33 -12.36 -10.36 17.34
C ALA A 33 -11.25 -10.90 16.42
N HIS A 34 -11.00 -10.24 15.27
CA HIS A 34 -9.95 -10.61 14.32
C HIS A 34 -8.54 -10.52 14.94
N ALA A 35 -8.31 -9.54 15.82
CA ALA A 35 -7.04 -9.36 16.53
C ALA A 35 -6.85 -10.34 17.71
N GLY A 36 -7.85 -11.13 18.07
CA GLY A 36 -7.84 -11.95 19.27
C GLY A 36 -7.72 -11.11 20.56
N ALA A 37 -8.37 -9.94 20.58
CA ALA A 37 -8.27 -8.99 21.68
C ALA A 37 -9.59 -8.88 22.46
N PRO A 38 -9.54 -8.65 23.80
CA PRO A 38 -10.73 -8.41 24.58
C PRO A 38 -11.51 -7.18 24.09
N ARG A 39 -12.86 -7.26 24.04
CA ARG A 39 -13.71 -6.16 23.56
C ARG A 39 -13.51 -4.85 24.33
N GLY A 40 -13.27 -4.92 25.64
CA GLY A 40 -13.04 -3.75 26.48
C GLY A 40 -11.73 -3.01 26.22
N SER A 41 -10.76 -3.64 25.56
CA SER A 41 -9.46 -3.01 25.27
C SER A 41 -9.50 -1.99 24.13
N LEU A 42 -10.54 -2.02 23.26
CA LEU A 42 -10.68 -1.07 22.17
C LEU A 42 -10.76 0.38 22.66
N GLN A 43 -11.64 0.66 23.64
CA GLN A 43 -11.80 2.00 24.19
C GLN A 43 -10.53 2.50 24.88
N HIS A 44 -9.76 1.59 25.46
CA HIS A 44 -8.48 1.92 26.08
C HIS A 44 -7.41 2.30 25.06
N TYR A 45 -7.27 1.52 23.96
CA TYR A 45 -6.23 1.74 22.96
C TYR A 45 -6.62 2.79 21.90
N PHE A 46 -7.91 2.96 21.66
CA PHE A 46 -8.44 3.87 20.64
C PHE A 46 -9.58 4.74 21.23
N PRO A 47 -9.26 5.67 22.14
CA PRO A 47 -10.26 6.57 22.74
C PRO A 47 -10.95 7.46 21.68
N GLY A 48 -10.28 7.78 20.56
CA GLY A 48 -10.87 8.45 19.39
C GLY A 48 -11.72 7.55 18.51
N GLY A 49 -11.98 6.31 18.94
CA GLY A 49 -12.90 5.40 18.28
C GLY A 49 -12.44 4.88 16.93
N LYS A 50 -13.42 4.67 16.04
CA LYS A 50 -13.19 4.08 14.71
C LYS A 50 -12.30 4.97 13.83
N GLU A 51 -12.49 6.28 13.90
CA GLU A 51 -11.69 7.24 13.12
C GLU A 51 -10.19 7.10 13.44
N GLN A 52 -9.84 7.12 14.72
CA GLN A 52 -8.45 6.90 15.14
C GLN A 52 -7.90 5.58 14.64
N LEU A 53 -8.67 4.49 14.79
CA LEU A 53 -8.23 3.16 14.37
C LEU A 53 -8.02 3.07 12.86
N VAL A 54 -8.91 3.65 12.06
CA VAL A 54 -8.79 3.70 10.59
C VAL A 54 -7.55 4.50 10.19
N ASN A 55 -7.35 5.69 10.77
CA ASN A 55 -6.19 6.53 10.46
C ASN A 55 -4.87 5.85 10.81
N GLU A 56 -4.80 5.15 11.93
CA GLU A 56 -3.63 4.38 12.32
C GLU A 56 -3.39 3.15 11.42
N ALA A 57 -4.47 2.47 10.99
CA ALA A 57 -4.39 1.34 10.06
C ALA A 57 -3.87 1.79 8.67
N VAL A 58 -4.34 2.94 8.20
CA VAL A 58 -3.87 3.59 6.95
C VAL A 58 -2.39 3.96 7.07
N GLY A 59 -1.98 4.61 8.16
CA GLY A 59 -0.58 4.94 8.41
C GLY A 59 0.32 3.71 8.50
N TRP A 60 -0.18 2.63 9.12
CA TRP A 60 0.52 1.34 9.14
C TRP A 60 0.72 0.79 7.73
N ALA A 61 -0.31 0.85 6.87
CA ALA A 61 -0.26 0.34 5.50
C ALA A 61 0.73 1.13 4.64
N GLY A 62 0.77 2.46 4.74
CA GLY A 62 1.76 3.29 4.05
C GLY A 62 3.20 2.94 4.44
N ARG A 63 3.47 2.80 5.76
CA ARG A 63 4.79 2.36 6.24
C ARG A 63 5.12 0.95 5.78
N TYR A 64 4.17 0.02 5.79
CA TYR A 64 4.37 -1.34 5.31
C TYR A 64 4.79 -1.35 3.84
N ALA A 65 4.09 -0.59 2.97
CA ALA A 65 4.42 -0.48 1.56
C ALA A 65 5.79 0.17 1.34
N GLY A 66 6.07 1.29 2.00
CA GLY A 66 7.36 1.99 1.89
C GLY A 66 8.55 1.14 2.35
N ASN A 67 8.40 0.40 3.45
CA ASN A 67 9.46 -0.47 3.98
C ASN A 67 9.75 -1.69 3.08
N ARG A 68 8.85 -2.04 2.17
CA ARG A 68 9.09 -3.14 1.23
C ARG A 68 10.00 -2.76 0.07
N VAL A 69 10.15 -1.48 -0.24
CA VAL A 69 11.00 -1.01 -1.34
C VAL A 69 12.42 -1.58 -1.23
N ALA A 70 13.03 -1.50 -0.04
CA ALA A 70 14.37 -2.07 0.19
C ALA A 70 14.42 -3.59 -0.05
N ARG A 71 13.35 -4.32 0.28
CA ARG A 71 13.28 -5.77 0.03
C ARG A 71 13.11 -6.08 -1.45
N PHE A 72 12.37 -5.26 -2.19
CA PHE A 72 12.23 -5.40 -3.64
C PHE A 72 13.55 -5.18 -4.34
N LEU A 73 14.31 -4.15 -3.94
CA LEU A 73 15.65 -3.89 -4.48
C LEU A 73 16.62 -5.04 -4.18
N ALA A 74 16.60 -5.56 -2.95
CA ALA A 74 17.45 -6.68 -2.56
C ALA A 74 17.12 -8.02 -3.28
N ALA A 75 15.97 -8.12 -3.93
CA ALA A 75 15.57 -9.28 -4.73
C ALA A 75 16.01 -9.18 -6.21
N LEU A 76 16.66 -8.10 -6.60
CA LEU A 76 17.16 -7.86 -7.96
C LEU A 76 18.68 -7.94 -7.97
N ASP A 77 19.23 -8.73 -8.89
CA ASP A 77 20.69 -8.81 -9.08
C ASP A 77 21.22 -7.46 -9.60
N GLU A 78 20.52 -6.86 -10.54
CA GLU A 78 20.78 -5.53 -11.08
C GLU A 78 19.51 -4.67 -10.93
N PRO A 79 19.44 -3.79 -9.91
CA PRO A 79 18.29 -2.95 -9.71
C PRO A 79 18.08 -1.94 -10.85
N THR A 80 16.91 -1.95 -11.46
CA THR A 80 16.44 -0.95 -12.43
C THR A 80 15.08 -0.40 -12.01
N PRO A 81 14.68 0.82 -12.46
CA PRO A 81 13.35 1.37 -12.19
C PRO A 81 12.21 0.44 -12.61
N GLY A 82 12.30 -0.16 -13.80
CA GLY A 82 11.33 -1.13 -14.30
C GLY A 82 11.33 -2.41 -13.49
N GLY A 83 12.52 -2.90 -13.09
CA GLY A 83 12.68 -4.05 -12.20
C GLY A 83 12.04 -3.83 -10.83
N LEU A 84 12.24 -2.66 -10.22
CA LEU A 84 11.57 -2.29 -8.96
C LEU A 84 10.05 -2.31 -9.12
N PHE A 85 9.53 -1.72 -10.19
CA PHE A 85 8.09 -1.70 -10.45
C PHE A 85 7.54 -3.12 -10.66
N ALA A 86 8.25 -3.96 -11.39
CA ALA A 86 7.88 -5.36 -11.58
C ALA A 86 7.81 -6.13 -10.24
N GLN A 87 8.72 -5.88 -9.28
CA GLN A 87 8.64 -6.47 -7.94
C GLN A 87 7.43 -5.97 -7.13
N MET A 88 7.08 -4.68 -7.26
CA MET A 88 5.88 -4.13 -6.63
C MET A 88 4.61 -4.79 -7.18
N VAL A 89 4.54 -4.99 -8.49
CA VAL A 89 3.44 -5.70 -9.16
C VAL A 89 3.39 -7.17 -8.75
N ARG A 90 4.53 -7.86 -8.77
CA ARG A 90 4.65 -9.29 -8.43
C ARG A 90 4.07 -9.60 -7.06
N GLN A 91 4.33 -8.73 -6.07
CA GLN A 91 3.74 -8.90 -4.74
C GLN A 91 2.22 -9.06 -4.78
N TRP A 92 1.54 -8.30 -5.64
CA TRP A 92 0.09 -8.34 -5.76
C TRP A 92 -0.41 -9.52 -6.60
N THR A 93 0.33 -9.90 -7.65
CA THR A 93 0.01 -11.11 -8.41
C THR A 93 0.11 -12.35 -7.52
N ASP A 94 1.22 -12.51 -6.78
CA ASP A 94 1.42 -13.64 -5.86
C ASP A 94 0.32 -13.67 -4.77
N GLU A 95 -0.08 -12.50 -4.26
CA GLU A 95 -1.13 -12.41 -3.26
C GLU A 95 -2.49 -12.84 -3.83
N TYR A 96 -2.85 -12.37 -5.02
CA TYR A 96 -4.12 -12.72 -5.65
C TYR A 96 -4.19 -14.18 -6.07
N GLU A 97 -3.10 -14.76 -6.55
CA GLU A 97 -3.00 -16.18 -6.86
C GLU A 97 -3.11 -17.06 -5.61
N THR A 98 -2.61 -16.60 -4.47
CA THR A 98 -2.60 -17.36 -3.22
C THR A 98 -3.91 -17.23 -2.43
N SER A 99 -4.45 -16.01 -2.32
CA SER A 99 -5.59 -15.68 -1.44
C SER A 99 -6.89 -15.37 -2.19
N GLY A 100 -6.86 -15.38 -3.52
CA GLY A 100 -7.95 -14.87 -4.36
C GLY A 100 -8.06 -13.34 -4.27
N PHE A 101 -8.99 -12.77 -5.01
CA PHE A 101 -9.13 -11.32 -5.19
C PHE A 101 -9.92 -10.63 -4.05
N ALA A 102 -9.84 -11.14 -2.82
CA ALA A 102 -10.67 -10.69 -1.70
C ALA A 102 -10.26 -9.31 -1.15
N GLY A 103 -8.99 -8.92 -1.25
CA GLY A 103 -8.48 -7.68 -0.66
C GLY A 103 -7.82 -6.75 -1.67
N GLY A 104 -7.96 -5.44 -1.45
CA GLY A 104 -7.26 -4.40 -2.19
C GLY A 104 -6.27 -3.63 -1.30
N CYS A 105 -5.95 -2.40 -1.68
CA CYS A 105 -5.16 -1.50 -0.86
C CYS A 105 -6.02 -0.85 0.23
N PRO A 106 -5.65 -0.94 1.51
CA PRO A 106 -6.42 -0.31 2.58
C PRO A 106 -6.35 1.22 2.55
N VAL A 107 -5.27 1.81 1.98
CA VAL A 107 -5.15 3.27 1.82
C VAL A 107 -6.15 3.75 0.77
N ALA A 108 -6.20 3.09 -0.40
CA ALA A 108 -7.18 3.41 -1.44
C ALA A 108 -8.63 3.24 -0.95
N ALA A 109 -8.92 2.15 -0.23
CA ALA A 109 -10.25 1.92 0.33
C ALA A 109 -10.68 3.03 1.31
N ALA A 110 -9.81 3.41 2.24
CA ALA A 110 -10.10 4.50 3.17
C ALA A 110 -10.21 5.86 2.46
N THR A 111 -9.47 6.07 1.37
CA THR A 111 -9.56 7.29 0.55
C THR A 111 -10.95 7.43 -0.06
N VAL A 112 -11.44 6.37 -0.71
CA VAL A 112 -12.76 6.39 -1.36
C VAL A 112 -13.90 6.52 -0.34
N ASP A 113 -13.76 5.83 0.79
CA ASP A 113 -14.84 5.76 1.79
C ASP A 113 -14.95 7.01 2.67
N TRP A 114 -13.82 7.64 3.06
CA TRP A 114 -13.82 8.62 4.14
C TRP A 114 -13.06 9.92 3.88
N ALA A 115 -12.16 10.01 2.90
CA ALA A 115 -11.32 11.19 2.73
C ALA A 115 -12.12 12.48 2.45
N GLU A 116 -13.28 12.38 1.82
CA GLU A 116 -14.16 13.53 1.57
C GLU A 116 -14.86 14.00 2.84
N SER A 117 -15.36 13.07 3.65
CA SER A 117 -16.21 13.38 4.82
C SER A 117 -15.45 13.52 6.13
N VAL A 118 -14.22 12.98 6.23
CA VAL A 118 -13.41 12.95 7.47
C VAL A 118 -12.04 13.59 7.22
N PRO A 119 -11.85 14.88 7.58
CA PRO A 119 -10.61 15.61 7.32
C PRO A 119 -9.34 14.92 7.85
N SER A 120 -9.39 14.35 9.05
CA SER A 120 -8.25 13.63 9.62
C SER A 120 -7.88 12.36 8.81
N THR A 121 -8.87 11.70 8.21
CA THR A 121 -8.62 10.54 7.33
C THR A 121 -8.01 11.00 6.00
N ARG A 122 -8.45 12.14 5.45
CA ARG A 122 -7.81 12.72 4.25
C ARG A 122 -6.33 13.01 4.50
N GLU A 123 -6.01 13.60 5.66
CA GLU A 123 -4.61 13.83 6.05
C GLU A 123 -3.83 12.53 6.22
N ALA A 124 -4.43 11.53 6.87
CA ALA A 124 -3.82 10.23 7.10
C ALA A 124 -3.53 9.48 5.80
N VAL A 125 -4.46 9.48 4.83
CA VAL A 125 -4.25 8.82 3.53
C VAL A 125 -3.22 9.56 2.68
N ALA A 126 -3.21 10.89 2.68
CA ALA A 126 -2.18 11.68 2.00
C ALA A 126 -0.79 11.38 2.56
N ALA A 127 -0.64 11.35 3.89
CA ALA A 127 0.60 11.00 4.57
C ALA A 127 1.02 9.54 4.28
N ALA A 128 0.07 8.61 4.19
CA ALA A 128 0.36 7.20 3.88
C ALA A 128 0.88 7.05 2.45
N PHE A 129 0.29 7.72 1.45
CA PHE A 129 0.82 7.73 0.09
C PHE A 129 2.20 8.38 0.02
N ALA A 130 2.43 9.51 0.71
CA ALA A 130 3.76 10.13 0.79
C ALA A 130 4.80 9.20 1.41
N THR A 131 4.44 8.46 2.47
CA THR A 131 5.29 7.46 3.12
C THR A 131 5.63 6.29 2.19
N TRP A 132 4.81 6.00 1.21
CA TRP A 132 5.07 4.98 0.19
C TRP A 132 5.84 5.54 -1.00
N THR A 133 5.42 6.65 -1.61
CA THR A 133 6.07 7.25 -2.78
C THR A 133 7.48 7.76 -2.48
N GLY A 134 7.74 8.27 -1.28
CA GLY A 134 9.05 8.78 -0.89
C GLY A 134 10.19 7.76 -1.01
N PRO A 135 10.10 6.57 -0.43
CA PRO A 135 11.09 5.50 -0.62
C PRO A 135 11.26 5.08 -2.09
N VAL A 136 10.17 5.03 -2.87
CA VAL A 136 10.23 4.73 -4.32
C VAL A 136 11.03 5.82 -5.04
N ALA A 137 10.73 7.11 -4.80
CA ALA A 137 11.45 8.21 -5.42
C ALA A 137 12.95 8.18 -5.11
N ARG A 138 13.32 7.96 -3.84
CA ARG A 138 14.73 7.81 -3.46
C ARG A 138 15.40 6.65 -4.20
N ALA A 139 14.75 5.50 -4.27
CA ALA A 139 15.28 4.35 -5.01
C ALA A 139 15.48 4.67 -6.50
N LEU A 140 14.57 5.42 -7.11
CA LEU A 140 14.72 5.87 -8.51
C LEU A 140 15.93 6.79 -8.67
N THR A 141 16.14 7.74 -7.77
CA THR A 141 17.32 8.61 -7.77
C THR A 141 18.61 7.81 -7.61
N ASP A 142 18.63 6.86 -6.68
CA ASP A 142 19.80 5.97 -6.46
C ASP A 142 20.13 5.10 -7.69
N MET A 143 19.13 4.83 -8.55
CA MET A 143 19.28 4.11 -9.82
C MET A 143 19.59 5.04 -11.01
N GLY A 144 19.85 6.34 -10.79
CA GLY A 144 20.25 7.29 -11.82
C GLY A 144 19.10 8.04 -12.52
N VAL A 145 17.88 7.97 -12.00
CA VAL A 145 16.79 8.85 -12.47
C VAL A 145 17.04 10.26 -11.94
N PRO A 146 16.96 11.32 -12.79
CA PRO A 146 17.12 12.70 -12.34
C PRO A 146 16.16 13.06 -11.20
N GLU A 147 16.66 13.78 -10.18
CA GLU A 147 15.91 14.07 -8.96
C GLU A 147 14.58 14.79 -9.24
N GLU A 148 14.58 15.73 -10.20
CA GLU A 148 13.37 16.46 -10.61
C GLU A 148 12.30 15.56 -11.25
N ARG A 149 12.66 14.35 -11.71
CA ARG A 149 11.74 13.37 -12.30
C ARG A 149 11.36 12.24 -11.35
N ALA A 150 12.21 11.93 -10.38
CA ALA A 150 12.04 10.78 -9.50
C ALA A 150 10.70 10.82 -8.72
N GLY A 151 10.31 11.98 -8.21
CA GLY A 151 9.04 12.16 -7.50
C GLY A 151 7.81 11.93 -8.38
N SER A 152 7.82 12.46 -9.61
CA SER A 152 6.69 12.27 -10.55
C SER A 152 6.60 10.82 -11.04
N LEU A 153 7.72 10.16 -11.28
CA LEU A 153 7.74 8.74 -11.67
C LEU A 153 7.32 7.83 -10.52
N ALA A 154 7.73 8.11 -9.28
CA ALA A 154 7.25 7.37 -8.12
C ALA A 154 5.72 7.48 -7.96
N THR A 155 5.17 8.68 -8.18
CA THR A 155 3.72 8.89 -8.20
C THR A 155 3.06 8.10 -9.31
N LEU A 156 3.61 8.12 -10.52
CA LEU A 156 3.11 7.34 -11.66
C LEU A 156 3.10 5.84 -11.35
N MET A 157 4.20 5.30 -10.79
CA MET A 157 4.31 3.88 -10.43
C MET A 157 3.23 3.48 -9.42
N VAL A 158 3.05 4.25 -8.35
CA VAL A 158 2.04 3.96 -7.32
C VAL A 158 0.63 4.11 -7.89
N SER A 159 0.35 5.14 -8.68
CA SER A 159 -0.97 5.34 -9.30
C SER A 159 -1.33 4.23 -10.29
N ALA A 160 -0.38 3.81 -11.12
CA ALA A 160 -0.59 2.71 -12.06
C ALA A 160 -0.82 1.38 -11.34
N LEU A 161 -0.05 1.11 -10.28
CA LEU A 161 -0.23 -0.09 -9.45
C LEU A 161 -1.60 -0.10 -8.78
N GLU A 162 -2.03 1.00 -8.15
CA GLU A 162 -3.34 1.11 -7.49
C GLU A 162 -4.49 0.92 -8.50
N GLY A 163 -4.39 1.53 -9.67
CA GLY A 163 -5.37 1.33 -10.75
C GLY A 163 -5.43 -0.14 -11.21
N ALA A 164 -4.26 -0.77 -11.39
CA ALA A 164 -4.19 -2.17 -11.79
C ALA A 164 -4.74 -3.13 -10.71
N ILE A 165 -4.53 -2.83 -9.41
CA ILE A 165 -5.11 -3.57 -8.28
C ILE A 165 -6.64 -3.51 -8.33
N LEU A 166 -7.22 -2.34 -8.58
CA LEU A 166 -8.67 -2.15 -8.67
C LEU A 166 -9.25 -2.95 -9.85
N ILE A 167 -8.63 -2.86 -11.03
CA ILE A 167 -9.08 -3.59 -12.24
C ILE A 167 -8.95 -5.11 -12.02
N ALA A 168 -7.80 -5.58 -11.54
CA ALA A 168 -7.56 -6.99 -11.28
C ALA A 168 -8.59 -7.57 -10.28
N ARG A 169 -8.94 -6.81 -9.25
CA ARG A 169 -9.97 -7.19 -8.28
C ARG A 169 -11.35 -7.28 -8.92
N ALA A 170 -11.71 -6.31 -9.77
CA ALA A 170 -13.01 -6.29 -10.45
C ALA A 170 -13.14 -7.42 -11.47
N GLU A 171 -12.10 -7.68 -12.24
CA GLU A 171 -12.08 -8.73 -13.27
C GLU A 171 -11.77 -10.12 -12.71
N ARG A 172 -11.27 -10.21 -11.46
CA ARG A 172 -10.74 -11.42 -10.83
C ARG A 172 -9.64 -12.08 -11.71
N ASP A 173 -8.76 -11.24 -12.25
CA ASP A 173 -7.70 -11.60 -13.17
C ASP A 173 -6.49 -10.69 -12.97
N VAL A 174 -5.30 -11.26 -12.96
CA VAL A 174 -4.03 -10.50 -12.76
C VAL A 174 -3.54 -9.79 -14.02
N ARG A 175 -4.21 -9.90 -15.15
CA ARG A 175 -3.79 -9.30 -16.44
C ARG A 175 -3.54 -7.80 -16.36
N ALA A 176 -4.36 -7.05 -15.62
CA ALA A 176 -4.14 -5.61 -15.45
C ALA A 176 -2.78 -5.32 -14.79
N LEU A 177 -2.42 -6.08 -13.76
CA LEU A 177 -1.15 -5.98 -13.05
C LEU A 177 0.05 -6.28 -13.98
N THR A 178 0.00 -7.41 -14.69
CA THR A 178 1.06 -7.80 -15.62
C THR A 178 1.18 -6.83 -16.79
N THR A 179 0.06 -6.27 -17.25
CA THR A 179 0.05 -5.26 -18.33
C THR A 179 0.77 -3.99 -17.91
N VAL A 180 0.46 -3.41 -16.75
CA VAL A 180 1.13 -2.16 -16.32
C VAL A 180 2.63 -2.39 -16.10
N ALA A 181 3.04 -3.55 -15.60
CA ALA A 181 4.47 -3.86 -15.45
C ALA A 181 5.18 -3.91 -16.81
N ARG A 182 4.59 -4.59 -17.79
CA ARG A 182 5.13 -4.73 -19.14
C ARG A 182 5.26 -3.40 -19.87
N GLU A 183 4.21 -2.56 -19.79
CA GLU A 183 4.18 -1.30 -20.53
C GLU A 183 5.01 -0.19 -19.86
N LEU A 184 4.97 -0.09 -18.53
CA LEU A 184 5.71 0.95 -17.80
C LEU A 184 7.19 0.61 -17.60
N GLY A 185 7.56 -0.67 -17.49
CA GLY A 185 8.96 -1.07 -17.25
C GLY A 185 9.95 -0.38 -18.18
N PRO A 186 9.84 -0.52 -19.50
CA PRO A 186 10.75 0.12 -20.44
C PRO A 186 10.76 1.66 -20.38
N LEU A 187 9.61 2.27 -20.08
CA LEU A 187 9.50 3.73 -19.92
C LEU A 187 10.23 4.22 -18.67
N LEU A 188 10.16 3.47 -17.59
CA LEU A 188 10.86 3.76 -16.34
C LEU A 188 12.37 3.59 -16.51
N ASP A 189 12.82 2.52 -17.16
CA ASP A 189 14.25 2.25 -17.42
C ASP A 189 14.84 3.30 -18.37
N GLY A 190 14.06 3.76 -19.36
CA GLY A 190 14.44 4.86 -20.25
C GLY A 190 14.55 6.24 -19.59
N ALA A 191 14.12 6.37 -18.33
CA ALA A 191 14.23 7.62 -17.56
C ALA A 191 15.59 7.77 -16.85
N VAL A 192 16.41 6.72 -16.79
CA VAL A 192 17.77 6.76 -16.23
C VAL A 192 18.66 7.60 -17.15
N SER A 193 19.37 8.59 -16.59
CA SER A 193 20.35 9.37 -17.34
C SER A 193 21.47 8.45 -17.83
N ARG A 194 21.67 8.39 -19.14
CA ARG A 194 22.89 7.79 -19.70
C ARG A 194 24.01 8.76 -19.35
N GLY A 195 24.94 8.33 -18.49
CA GLY A 195 26.16 9.12 -18.26
C GLY A 195 26.81 9.41 -19.62
N GLU A 196 27.02 10.70 -19.91
CA GLU A 196 27.86 11.15 -21.00
C GLU A 196 29.32 10.79 -20.73
#